data_064cabe43c4bc647f1865e2c475d087b
#
_entry.id   064cabe43c4bc647f1865e2c475d087b
#
_cell.length_a   1.000
_cell.length_b   1.000
_cell.length_c   1.000
_cell.angle_alpha   90.00
_cell.angle_beta   90.00
_cell.angle_gamma   90.00
#
_symmetry.space_group_name_H-M   'P 1'
#
loop_
_entity.id
_entity.type
_entity.pdbx_description
1 polymer ?
#
loop_
_entity_poly.entity_id
_entity_poly.type
_entity_poly.pdbx_seq_one_letter_code
_entity_poly.pdbx_strand_id
1 'polypeptide(L)'
;ATLGDDWYGYGGVGPYRRSHGNTPEVVSVAHRLRDGAFPTRFDQLASVEEYDLVIVGAGMAGLGAALAFSNARTPGQHCLILDNHPMIGGEAKENEFDVLGERLIGPQGANGFFVPPAVTDSTTAAGDPRYYAELGIPREFAYRTWPREEQALRFCRDNYGYLVAGLQHNTSVGHFFAEGTSGSWAVDMFQRRLANTPLRESSRSRLLKWFDSGALRQFDSPDQARRVLDTMSYEDFLRNELGIGEAGARHADLFLASACGLGSDAVSAFAASQLPMPGLYGPAPEGLKRESFPGGNSGFVRHFLKRLIPDAIEGGRNFEDIVAKPIRVSALDRPAQPVRMRTSATVLHVEHDGDPGTADTVSVIYTRNGEYHGIKAKAVVMATGSWMTPYVVRDLPDAHREACAAFIHAPFLVANIALTNWRFLHKLGISAAIWDRQEDGFGFTCNIRNPMQVGDYQPPLDPDKPIVLSFYTPFHSPGLEPTTQVALGRAELLGTSYAAYERRITSQMLRLFGSAGFEPTKDVAGLILNRWGHAYSVPYPGFYGGANGTAPRDTLRGSHGRVAFAHSELDGLQHWGPAADEGRRAFSQLSNAI
;
A
#
# COMPACT_ATOMS: atom_id res chain seq x y z
N ALA A 1 -2.63 7.00 -26.09
CA ALA A 1 -3.44 8.18 -25.80
C ALA A 1 -2.84 8.86 -24.58
N THR A 2 -2.40 10.11 -24.75
CA THR A 2 -2.00 10.95 -23.63
C THR A 2 -3.19 11.07 -22.67
N LEU A 3 -2.95 10.76 -21.40
CA LEU A 3 -3.87 11.12 -20.35
C LEU A 3 -3.95 12.66 -20.39
N GLY A 4 -5.14 13.21 -20.57
CA GLY A 4 -5.32 14.66 -20.58
C GLY A 4 -4.93 15.28 -19.25
N ASP A 5 -4.67 16.58 -19.21
CA ASP A 5 -4.29 17.33 -18.00
C ASP A 5 -5.29 17.14 -16.85
N ASP A 6 -6.53 16.81 -17.16
CA ASP A 6 -7.63 16.54 -16.22
C ASP A 6 -7.39 15.34 -15.30
N TRP A 7 -6.49 14.41 -15.70
CA TRP A 7 -6.17 13.25 -14.87
C TRP A 7 -5.24 13.55 -13.70
N TYR A 8 -4.52 14.63 -13.78
CA TYR A 8 -3.62 15.11 -12.73
C TYR A 8 -4.32 15.85 -11.62
N GLY A 9 -5.54 16.07 -11.79
CA GLY A 9 -6.24 16.59 -10.67
C GLY A 9 -6.12 15.55 -9.56
N TYR A 10 -5.49 15.88 -8.49
CA TYR A 10 -5.80 15.28 -7.23
C TYR A 10 -7.32 15.36 -7.00
N GLY A 11 -8.00 15.93 -7.93
CA GLY A 11 -9.42 16.01 -8.07
C GLY A 11 -10.09 14.89 -8.84
N GLY A 12 -9.37 13.82 -9.25
CA GLY A 12 -9.91 12.56 -9.76
C GLY A 12 -11.05 12.63 -10.78
N VAL A 13 -11.32 13.82 -11.27
CA VAL A 13 -12.28 14.11 -12.33
C VAL A 13 -11.55 13.86 -13.63
N GLY A 14 -11.26 12.61 -13.92
CA GLY A 14 -10.52 12.30 -15.10
C GLY A 14 -11.16 11.14 -15.86
N PRO A 15 -10.51 10.68 -16.91
CA PRO A 15 -11.00 9.55 -17.68
C PRO A 15 -10.89 8.27 -16.84
N TYR A 16 -11.78 8.07 -15.87
CA TYR A 16 -11.81 6.92 -14.94
C TYR A 16 -11.54 5.59 -15.63
N ARG A 17 -12.00 5.43 -16.87
CA ARG A 17 -11.81 4.23 -17.67
C ARG A 17 -10.36 3.97 -18.10
N ARG A 18 -9.46 4.95 -17.96
CA ARG A 18 -8.05 4.88 -18.32
C ARG A 18 -7.11 5.02 -17.12
N SER A 19 -7.65 5.34 -15.97
CA SER A 19 -6.88 5.52 -14.73
C SER A 19 -6.51 4.18 -14.11
N HIS A 20 -5.31 4.10 -13.58
CA HIS A 20 -4.83 2.99 -12.76
C HIS A 20 -3.66 3.45 -11.88
N GLY A 21 -3.34 2.73 -10.80
CA GLY A 21 -2.34 3.10 -9.80
C GLY A 21 -0.99 3.54 -10.39
N ASN A 22 -0.57 2.88 -11.51
CA ASN A 22 0.50 3.34 -12.38
C ASN A 22 -0.09 3.76 -13.73
N THR A 23 0.42 4.86 -14.31
CA THR A 23 0.03 5.28 -15.64
C THR A 23 0.60 4.36 -16.71
N PRO A 24 -0.02 4.27 -17.90
CA PRO A 24 0.57 3.51 -19.02
C PRO A 24 1.99 3.96 -19.37
N GLU A 25 2.28 5.25 -19.26
CA GLU A 25 3.61 5.82 -19.51
C GLU A 25 4.62 5.29 -18.51
N VAL A 26 4.31 5.31 -17.20
CA VAL A 26 5.18 4.79 -16.14
C VAL A 26 5.50 3.31 -16.37
N VAL A 27 4.48 2.50 -16.66
CA VAL A 27 4.66 1.06 -16.93
C VAL A 27 5.49 0.83 -18.19
N SER A 28 5.20 1.57 -19.26
CA SER A 28 5.94 1.45 -20.53
C SER A 28 7.41 1.80 -20.39
N VAL A 29 7.73 2.90 -19.70
CA VAL A 29 9.14 3.31 -19.49
C VAL A 29 9.86 2.31 -18.60
N ALA A 30 9.24 1.80 -17.55
CA ALA A 30 9.82 0.79 -16.68
C ALA A 30 10.14 -0.53 -17.43
N HIS A 31 9.21 -0.99 -18.28
CA HIS A 31 9.45 -2.18 -19.11
C HIS A 31 10.55 -1.96 -20.14
N ARG A 32 10.57 -0.80 -20.80
CA ARG A 32 11.66 -0.45 -21.74
C ARG A 32 13.02 -0.40 -21.06
N LEU A 33 13.08 0.08 -19.80
CA LEU A 33 14.32 0.07 -19.02
C LEU A 33 14.77 -1.36 -18.71
N ARG A 34 13.88 -2.22 -18.24
CA ARG A 34 14.13 -3.64 -17.99
C ARG A 34 14.62 -4.35 -19.26
N ASP A 35 14.02 -4.06 -20.41
CA ASP A 35 14.29 -4.70 -21.69
C ASP A 35 15.51 -4.09 -22.42
N GLY A 36 16.25 -3.17 -21.76
CA GLY A 36 17.46 -2.55 -22.30
C GLY A 36 17.22 -1.62 -23.50
N ALA A 37 16.01 -1.06 -23.62
CA ALA A 37 15.62 -0.21 -24.75
C ALA A 37 16.10 1.26 -24.63
N PHE A 38 16.84 1.60 -23.57
CA PHE A 38 17.46 2.90 -23.41
C PHE A 38 18.96 2.83 -23.72
N PRO A 39 19.58 3.95 -24.16
CA PRO A 39 21.03 4.00 -24.39
C PRO A 39 21.81 3.62 -23.12
N THR A 40 22.94 2.95 -23.30
CA THR A 40 23.90 2.69 -22.22
C THR A 40 24.87 3.86 -22.02
N ARG A 41 25.01 4.73 -23.02
CA ARG A 41 25.75 5.99 -22.98
C ARG A 41 24.85 7.11 -23.48
N PHE A 42 24.97 8.27 -22.87
CA PHE A 42 24.14 9.43 -23.18
C PHE A 42 25.06 10.55 -23.73
N ASP A 43 25.11 10.68 -25.04
CA ASP A 43 25.98 11.63 -25.72
C ASP A 43 25.45 13.08 -25.67
N GLN A 44 24.13 13.24 -25.46
CA GLN A 44 23.47 14.54 -25.37
C GLN A 44 22.55 14.60 -24.18
N LEU A 45 22.80 15.54 -23.30
CA LEU A 45 21.96 15.85 -22.14
C LEU A 45 21.41 17.26 -22.31
N ALA A 46 20.12 17.44 -22.06
CA ALA A 46 19.47 18.76 -22.11
C ALA A 46 19.96 19.68 -20.98
N SER A 47 20.38 19.10 -19.84
CA SER A 47 20.99 19.82 -18.71
C SER A 47 21.89 18.88 -17.93
N VAL A 48 22.86 19.48 -17.21
CA VAL A 48 23.62 18.81 -16.13
C VAL A 48 23.56 19.73 -14.92
N GLU A 49 23.06 19.19 -13.81
CA GLU A 49 22.91 19.92 -12.54
C GLU A 49 23.72 19.23 -11.43
N GLU A 50 24.02 19.95 -10.37
CA GLU A 50 24.72 19.41 -9.19
C GLU A 50 23.83 19.45 -7.95
N TYR A 51 23.86 18.37 -7.18
CA TYR A 51 23.14 18.25 -5.91
C TYR A 51 24.00 17.54 -4.86
N ASP A 52 23.79 17.90 -3.59
CA ASP A 52 24.40 17.18 -2.48
C ASP A 52 23.76 15.81 -2.31
N LEU A 53 22.44 15.73 -2.43
CA LEU A 53 21.67 14.49 -2.34
C LEU A 53 20.67 14.37 -3.48
N VAL A 54 20.65 13.22 -4.15
CA VAL A 54 19.55 12.81 -5.03
C VAL A 54 18.79 11.65 -4.40
N ILE A 55 17.47 11.71 -4.40
CA ILE A 55 16.59 10.65 -3.92
C ILE A 55 15.76 10.17 -5.10
N VAL A 56 15.82 8.87 -5.38
CA VAL A 56 15.08 8.23 -6.46
C VAL A 56 13.84 7.56 -5.91
N GLY A 57 12.68 8.19 -6.10
CA GLY A 57 11.38 7.78 -5.59
C GLY A 57 10.84 8.73 -4.52
N ALA A 58 9.61 9.22 -4.71
CA ALA A 58 8.85 10.07 -3.78
C ALA A 58 7.80 9.29 -2.96
N GLY A 59 8.04 8.01 -2.71
CA GLY A 59 7.30 7.20 -1.74
C GLY A 59 7.69 7.53 -0.30
N MET A 60 7.11 6.83 0.67
CA MET A 60 7.36 7.11 2.10
C MET A 60 8.85 7.01 2.48
N ALA A 61 9.59 6.06 1.90
CA ALA A 61 11.02 5.93 2.14
C ALA A 61 11.82 7.14 1.61
N GLY A 62 11.51 7.59 0.39
CA GLY A 62 12.14 8.78 -0.17
C GLY A 62 11.81 10.06 0.61
N LEU A 63 10.57 10.22 1.04
CA LEU A 63 10.15 11.35 1.87
C LEU A 63 10.80 11.31 3.27
N GLY A 64 10.99 10.13 3.85
CA GLY A 64 11.73 9.94 5.09
C GLY A 64 13.21 10.33 4.98
N ALA A 65 13.87 9.96 3.87
CA ALA A 65 15.23 10.36 3.58
C ALA A 65 15.35 11.89 3.38
N ALA A 66 14.41 12.49 2.65
CA ALA A 66 14.36 13.93 2.43
C ALA A 66 14.13 14.72 3.73
N LEU A 67 13.28 14.21 4.62
CA LEU A 67 13.07 14.83 5.94
C LEU A 67 14.34 14.76 6.78
N ALA A 68 15.01 13.62 6.80
CA ALA A 68 16.28 13.46 7.51
C ALA A 68 17.36 14.42 6.97
N PHE A 69 17.48 14.54 5.64
CA PHE A 69 18.35 15.54 5.00
C PHE A 69 17.95 16.97 5.41
N SER A 70 16.67 17.31 5.30
CA SER A 70 16.18 18.67 5.63
C SER A 70 16.48 19.08 7.06
N ASN A 71 16.52 18.12 7.99
CA ASN A 71 16.82 18.36 9.40
C ASN A 71 18.33 18.47 9.69
N ALA A 72 19.15 17.77 8.91
CA ALA A 72 20.61 17.70 9.14
C ALA A 72 21.43 18.68 8.27
N ARG A 73 20.86 19.14 7.15
CA ARG A 73 21.58 19.96 6.17
C ARG A 73 22.13 21.26 6.73
N THR A 74 23.24 21.71 6.18
CA THR A 74 23.80 23.06 6.36
C THR A 74 23.28 24.02 5.27
N PRO A 75 23.35 25.35 5.49
CA PRO A 75 23.02 26.33 4.47
C PRO A 75 23.83 26.10 3.18
N GLY A 76 23.17 26.14 2.04
CA GLY A 76 23.78 25.89 0.73
C GLY A 76 23.70 24.45 0.24
N GLN A 77 23.34 23.49 1.07
CA GLN A 77 23.10 22.10 0.63
C GLN A 77 21.71 21.93 0.04
N HIS A 78 21.65 21.17 -1.06
CA HIS A 78 20.44 20.96 -1.86
C HIS A 78 20.16 19.48 -2.11
N CYS A 79 18.86 19.12 -2.04
CA CYS A 79 18.37 17.78 -2.34
C CYS A 79 17.36 17.84 -3.51
N LEU A 80 17.47 16.86 -4.42
CA LEU A 80 16.48 16.65 -5.48
C LEU A 80 15.84 15.27 -5.34
N ILE A 81 14.52 15.23 -5.32
CA ILE A 81 13.73 13.99 -5.38
C ILE A 81 13.23 13.82 -6.83
N LEU A 82 13.44 12.63 -7.40
CA LEU A 82 12.96 12.25 -8.73
C LEU A 82 11.92 11.15 -8.60
N ASP A 83 10.74 11.34 -9.17
CA ASP A 83 9.68 10.32 -9.20
C ASP A 83 9.19 10.11 -10.62
N ASN A 84 9.06 8.85 -11.03
CA ASN A 84 8.60 8.48 -12.37
C ASN A 84 7.09 8.72 -12.57
N HIS A 85 6.33 8.78 -11.47
CA HIS A 85 4.90 9.00 -11.51
C HIS A 85 4.57 10.50 -11.46
N PRO A 86 3.48 10.96 -12.10
CA PRO A 86 3.02 12.35 -11.99
C PRO A 86 2.50 12.72 -10.61
N MET A 87 2.01 11.72 -9.84
CA MET A 87 1.57 11.88 -8.46
C MET A 87 2.61 11.29 -7.51
N ILE A 88 2.95 12.03 -6.47
CA ILE A 88 3.86 11.58 -5.41
C ILE A 88 3.19 10.61 -4.44
N GLY A 89 3.99 9.84 -3.70
CA GLY A 89 3.52 9.02 -2.59
C GLY A 89 3.73 7.51 -2.74
N GLY A 90 4.29 7.03 -3.87
CA GLY A 90 4.43 5.59 -4.13
C GLY A 90 3.05 4.94 -4.20
N GLU A 91 2.75 4.00 -3.29
CA GLU A 91 1.42 3.38 -3.17
C GLU A 91 0.46 4.17 -2.27
N ALA A 92 0.95 5.17 -1.55
CA ALA A 92 0.17 6.06 -0.70
C ALA A 92 -0.37 7.26 -1.49
N LYS A 93 -1.15 6.99 -2.54
CA LYS A 93 -1.83 7.95 -3.42
C LYS A 93 -3.34 7.86 -3.26
N GLU A 94 -4.07 8.84 -3.80
CA GLU A 94 -5.53 8.93 -3.70
C GLU A 94 -6.20 9.09 -5.06
N ASN A 95 -7.44 8.59 -5.16
CA ASN A 95 -8.38 8.91 -6.23
C ASN A 95 -9.43 9.87 -5.70
N GLU A 96 -9.85 10.81 -6.52
CA GLU A 96 -10.97 11.68 -6.23
C GLU A 96 -12.05 11.55 -7.30
N PHE A 97 -13.31 11.72 -6.89
CA PHE A 97 -14.47 11.72 -7.75
C PHE A 97 -15.33 12.92 -7.41
N ASP A 98 -16.00 13.49 -8.41
CA ASP A 98 -17.12 14.40 -8.25
C ASP A 98 -18.38 13.67 -8.70
N VAL A 99 -19.29 13.40 -7.77
CA VAL A 99 -20.53 12.69 -8.04
C VAL A 99 -21.69 13.47 -7.47
N LEU A 100 -22.56 13.98 -8.34
CA LEU A 100 -23.73 14.79 -7.97
C LEU A 100 -23.37 16.00 -7.08
N GLY A 101 -22.18 16.58 -7.29
CA GLY A 101 -21.65 17.71 -6.52
C GLY A 101 -21.00 17.33 -5.19
N GLU A 102 -20.90 16.05 -4.86
CA GLU A 102 -20.18 15.56 -3.71
C GLU A 102 -18.75 15.15 -4.10
N ARG A 103 -17.75 15.73 -3.44
CA ARG A 103 -16.35 15.31 -3.58
C ARG A 103 -16.12 14.05 -2.76
N LEU A 104 -15.66 12.99 -3.40
CA LEU A 104 -15.38 11.71 -2.77
C LEU A 104 -13.91 11.33 -2.97
N ILE A 105 -13.28 10.82 -1.92
CA ILE A 105 -11.86 10.42 -1.96
C ILE A 105 -11.72 8.95 -1.56
N GLY A 106 -10.95 8.20 -2.34
CA GLY A 106 -10.60 6.80 -2.07
C GLY A 106 -9.09 6.56 -2.18
N PRO A 107 -8.51 5.62 -1.42
CA PRO A 107 -7.09 5.30 -1.53
C PRO A 107 -6.78 4.51 -2.80
N GLN A 108 -5.61 4.74 -3.40
CA GLN A 108 -5.13 3.94 -4.53
C GLN A 108 -4.48 2.61 -4.08
N GLY A 109 -3.96 2.55 -2.85
CA GLY A 109 -3.23 1.40 -2.31
C GLY A 109 -3.23 1.42 -0.79
N ALA A 110 -2.13 1.82 -0.20
CA ALA A 110 -1.94 1.88 1.25
C ALA A 110 -3.00 2.75 1.93
N ASN A 111 -3.76 2.18 2.88
CA ASN A 111 -4.95 2.88 3.38
C ASN A 111 -5.18 2.83 4.89
N GLY A 112 -4.65 1.86 5.62
CA GLY A 112 -4.83 1.75 7.06
C GLY A 112 -3.56 2.07 7.84
N PHE A 113 -3.70 2.65 9.03
CA PHE A 113 -2.59 2.85 9.95
C PHE A 113 -3.05 2.76 11.42
N PHE A 114 -2.11 2.45 12.29
CA PHE A 114 -2.34 2.53 13.72
C PHE A 114 -1.81 3.86 14.25
N VAL A 115 -2.54 4.47 15.19
CA VAL A 115 -2.09 5.68 15.88
C VAL A 115 -1.19 5.24 17.05
N PRO A 116 0.09 5.64 17.09
CA PRO A 116 0.97 5.28 18.18
C PRO A 116 0.52 5.94 19.49
N PRO A 117 0.73 5.31 20.66
CA PRO A 117 0.50 5.93 21.95
C PRO A 117 1.33 7.22 22.11
N ALA A 118 0.88 8.13 22.97
CA ALA A 118 1.54 9.44 23.15
C ALA A 118 2.96 9.32 23.73
N VAL A 119 3.23 8.24 24.46
CA VAL A 119 4.51 8.02 25.16
C VAL A 119 4.98 6.59 24.85
N THR A 120 5.87 6.43 23.91
CA THR A 120 6.69 5.21 23.76
C THR A 120 8.02 5.60 23.13
N ASP A 121 9.11 5.08 23.69
CA ASP A 121 10.45 5.18 23.13
C ASP A 121 10.72 4.14 22.01
N SER A 122 9.71 3.37 21.62
CA SER A 122 9.87 2.30 20.63
C SER A 122 9.10 2.59 19.34
N THR A 123 9.75 2.43 18.21
CA THR A 123 9.14 2.27 16.90
C THR A 123 8.31 0.98 16.91
N THR A 124 7.02 1.13 16.66
CA THR A 124 6.08 0.00 16.53
C THR A 124 5.54 -0.04 15.11
N ALA A 125 4.81 -1.09 14.75
CA ALA A 125 4.04 -1.12 13.50
C ALA A 125 3.09 0.10 13.35
N ALA A 126 2.78 0.79 14.46
CA ALA A 126 2.04 2.05 14.48
C ALA A 126 2.84 3.26 13.95
N GLY A 127 4.12 3.10 13.64
CA GLY A 127 5.02 4.18 13.25
C GLY A 127 5.73 4.83 14.43
N ASP A 128 6.69 5.69 14.10
CA ASP A 128 7.46 6.43 15.10
C ASP A 128 6.66 7.63 15.62
N PRO A 129 6.41 7.72 16.95
CA PRO A 129 5.71 8.85 17.55
C PRO A 129 6.33 10.22 17.23
N ARG A 130 7.63 10.27 16.93
CA ARG A 130 8.36 11.48 16.57
C ARG A 130 7.82 12.11 15.29
N TYR A 131 7.42 11.33 14.28
CA TYR A 131 6.82 11.87 13.06
C TYR A 131 5.50 12.59 13.34
N TYR A 132 4.70 12.11 14.29
CA TYR A 132 3.46 12.79 14.67
C TYR A 132 3.73 14.19 15.24
N ALA A 133 4.73 14.32 16.11
CA ALA A 133 5.11 15.60 16.68
C ALA A 133 5.76 16.53 15.64
N GLU A 134 6.70 16.02 14.86
CA GLU A 134 7.48 16.80 13.90
C GLU A 134 6.64 17.30 12.72
N LEU A 135 5.71 16.48 12.24
CA LEU A 135 4.86 16.77 11.08
C LEU A 135 3.50 17.36 11.46
N GLY A 136 3.20 17.48 12.75
CA GLY A 136 1.93 18.00 13.23
C GLY A 136 0.75 17.08 12.89
N ILE A 137 0.95 15.75 12.91
CA ILE A 137 -0.11 14.78 12.62
C ILE A 137 -0.97 14.62 13.87
N PRO A 138 -2.31 14.79 13.79
CA PRO A 138 -3.18 14.58 14.94
C PRO A 138 -3.27 13.11 15.34
N ARG A 139 -3.69 12.84 16.58
CA ARG A 139 -3.93 11.49 17.10
C ARG A 139 -5.42 11.18 17.27
N GLU A 140 -6.27 12.17 17.09
CA GLU A 140 -7.72 12.09 17.14
C GLU A 140 -8.30 12.59 15.83
N PHE A 141 -9.27 11.86 15.29
CA PHE A 141 -9.90 12.16 14.01
C PHE A 141 -11.42 12.15 14.16
N ALA A 142 -12.07 13.04 13.44
CA ALA A 142 -13.51 13.10 13.38
C ALA A 142 -14.07 12.28 12.23
N TYR A 143 -15.09 11.48 12.50
CA TYR A 143 -15.80 10.69 11.50
C TYR A 143 -17.28 11.01 11.50
N ARG A 144 -17.94 10.73 10.37
CA ARG A 144 -19.40 10.81 10.32
C ARG A 144 -20.03 9.81 11.28
N THR A 145 -20.99 10.27 12.05
CA THR A 145 -21.82 9.41 12.90
C THR A 145 -22.99 8.88 12.09
N TRP A 146 -23.26 7.58 12.21
CA TRP A 146 -24.45 6.97 11.61
C TRP A 146 -25.71 7.48 12.31
N PRO A 147 -26.65 8.16 11.62
CA PRO A 147 -27.74 8.87 12.28
C PRO A 147 -28.99 8.01 12.56
N ARG A 148 -29.05 6.76 12.05
CA ARG A 148 -30.25 5.92 12.13
C ARG A 148 -30.12 4.92 13.26
N GLU A 149 -30.82 5.14 14.36
CA GLU A 149 -30.82 4.25 15.53
C GLU A 149 -31.53 2.91 15.26
N GLU A 150 -32.52 2.90 14.36
CA GLU A 150 -33.33 1.71 14.03
C GLU A 150 -32.52 0.57 13.39
N GLN A 151 -31.41 0.89 12.76
CA GLN A 151 -30.48 -0.06 12.16
C GLN A 151 -29.05 0.36 12.48
N ALA A 152 -28.45 -0.27 13.49
CA ALA A 152 -27.09 0.04 13.93
C ALA A 152 -26.04 -0.48 12.94
N LEU A 153 -25.72 0.29 11.88
CA LEU A 153 -24.62 -0.02 10.98
C LEU A 153 -23.28 0.43 11.57
N ARG A 154 -22.28 -0.44 11.42
CA ARG A 154 -20.89 -0.19 11.80
C ARG A 154 -20.04 -0.18 10.54
N PHE A 155 -19.10 0.76 10.48
CA PHE A 155 -18.26 0.99 9.28
C PHE A 155 -16.78 0.85 9.63
N CYS A 156 -16.03 0.09 8.83
CA CYS A 156 -14.59 0.06 8.91
C CYS A 156 -14.02 1.42 8.47
N ARG A 157 -12.92 1.84 9.08
CA ARG A 157 -12.23 3.08 8.69
C ARG A 157 -11.32 2.90 7.48
N ASP A 158 -10.85 1.67 7.22
CA ASP A 158 -9.99 1.30 6.08
C ASP A 158 -10.66 0.24 5.18
N ASN A 159 -9.89 -0.34 4.23
CA ASN A 159 -10.43 -1.29 3.26
C ASN A 159 -10.14 -2.76 3.57
N TYR A 160 -9.50 -3.09 4.69
CA TYR A 160 -9.16 -4.49 5.00
C TYR A 160 -9.18 -4.84 6.51
N GLY A 161 -9.32 -3.86 7.41
CA GLY A 161 -9.34 -4.13 8.85
C GLY A 161 -10.48 -5.03 9.30
N TYR A 162 -11.61 -5.02 8.60
CA TYR A 162 -12.73 -5.92 8.87
C TYR A 162 -12.45 -7.38 8.48
N LEU A 163 -11.36 -7.66 7.77
CA LEU A 163 -10.92 -9.03 7.47
C LEU A 163 -10.17 -9.67 8.64
N VAL A 164 -9.72 -8.86 9.59
CA VAL A 164 -9.05 -9.33 10.81
C VAL A 164 -10.07 -9.97 11.73
N ALA A 165 -9.87 -11.25 12.05
CA ALA A 165 -10.81 -12.03 12.86
C ALA A 165 -11.24 -11.33 14.15
N GLY A 166 -10.27 -10.80 14.92
CA GLY A 166 -10.54 -10.11 16.19
C GLY A 166 -11.18 -8.72 16.07
N LEU A 167 -11.24 -8.13 14.87
CA LEU A 167 -11.76 -6.76 14.64
C LEU A 167 -13.08 -6.73 13.88
N GLN A 168 -13.60 -7.87 13.43
CA GLN A 168 -14.85 -7.92 12.65
C GLN A 168 -16.06 -7.34 13.39
N HIS A 169 -16.08 -7.39 14.72
CA HIS A 169 -17.17 -6.83 15.52
C HIS A 169 -17.34 -5.30 15.36
N ASN A 170 -16.34 -4.61 14.87
CA ASN A 170 -16.37 -3.16 14.64
C ASN A 170 -16.99 -2.77 13.29
N THR A 171 -17.41 -3.73 12.49
CA THR A 171 -17.96 -3.51 11.13
C THR A 171 -19.17 -4.41 10.92
N SER A 172 -20.21 -3.91 10.25
CA SER A 172 -21.33 -4.75 9.79
C SER A 172 -20.91 -5.50 8.53
N VAL A 173 -20.49 -6.76 8.71
CA VAL A 173 -19.91 -7.61 7.66
C VAL A 173 -20.92 -8.67 7.21
N GLY A 174 -21.24 -8.67 5.92
CA GLY A 174 -22.01 -9.75 5.28
C GLY A 174 -21.07 -10.76 4.63
N HIS A 175 -21.27 -12.04 4.90
CA HIS A 175 -20.65 -13.14 4.17
C HIS A 175 -21.68 -13.74 3.21
N PHE A 176 -21.35 -13.75 1.92
CA PHE A 176 -22.21 -14.30 0.88
C PHE A 176 -21.82 -15.73 0.58
N PHE A 177 -22.78 -16.64 0.76
CA PHE A 177 -22.67 -18.06 0.41
C PHE A 177 -23.42 -18.31 -0.88
N ALA A 178 -22.70 -18.66 -1.94
CA ALA A 178 -23.30 -18.89 -3.25
C ALA A 178 -23.98 -20.27 -3.33
N GLU A 179 -25.17 -20.30 -3.92
CA GLU A 179 -25.98 -21.49 -4.19
C GLU A 179 -26.42 -21.45 -5.67
N GLY A 180 -25.61 -22.02 -6.57
CA GLY A 180 -25.86 -21.91 -8.00
C GLY A 180 -25.84 -20.48 -8.50
N THR A 181 -26.96 -20.00 -9.06
CA THR A 181 -27.13 -18.61 -9.54
C THR A 181 -27.60 -17.63 -8.47
N SER A 182 -27.97 -18.12 -7.28
CA SER A 182 -28.42 -17.34 -6.11
C SER A 182 -27.45 -17.50 -4.95
N GLY A 183 -27.83 -17.02 -3.77
CA GLY A 183 -27.04 -17.20 -2.56
C GLY A 183 -27.73 -16.57 -1.35
N SER A 184 -27.15 -16.83 -0.19
CA SER A 184 -27.61 -16.32 1.10
C SER A 184 -26.57 -15.48 1.80
N TRP A 185 -27.00 -14.52 2.62
CA TRP A 185 -26.16 -13.66 3.41
C TRP A 185 -26.14 -14.09 4.87
N ALA A 186 -24.96 -14.23 5.45
CA ALA A 186 -24.76 -14.35 6.88
C ALA A 186 -24.12 -13.07 7.42
N VAL A 187 -24.92 -12.20 8.02
CA VAL A 187 -24.43 -10.94 8.60
C VAL A 187 -23.83 -11.22 9.98
N ASP A 188 -22.66 -10.67 10.24
CA ASP A 188 -21.92 -10.78 11.51
C ASP A 188 -21.74 -12.24 11.97
N MET A 189 -21.35 -13.13 11.07
CA MET A 189 -21.37 -14.57 11.30
C MET A 189 -20.51 -15.01 12.49
N PHE A 190 -19.34 -14.41 12.72
CA PHE A 190 -18.48 -14.75 13.85
C PHE A 190 -19.04 -14.29 15.19
N GLN A 191 -19.69 -13.12 15.24
CA GLN A 191 -20.39 -12.64 16.43
C GLN A 191 -21.58 -13.56 16.79
N ARG A 192 -22.22 -14.16 15.78
CA ARG A 192 -23.29 -15.14 15.93
C ARG A 192 -22.79 -16.58 16.04
N ARG A 193 -21.50 -16.76 16.26
CA ARG A 193 -20.87 -18.10 16.39
C ARG A 193 -21.22 -19.02 15.24
N LEU A 194 -21.29 -18.47 14.00
CA LEU A 194 -21.60 -19.15 12.75
C LEU A 194 -23.03 -19.80 12.70
N ALA A 195 -23.89 -19.49 13.66
CA ALA A 195 -25.23 -20.09 13.74
C ALA A 195 -26.13 -19.73 12.53
N ASN A 196 -25.88 -18.58 11.89
CA ASN A 196 -26.65 -18.08 10.73
C ASN A 196 -25.98 -18.40 9.39
N THR A 197 -25.07 -19.38 9.35
CA THR A 197 -24.38 -19.81 8.12
C THR A 197 -24.92 -21.13 7.61
N PRO A 198 -24.85 -21.41 6.29
CA PRO A 198 -25.19 -22.72 5.72
C PRO A 198 -24.08 -23.76 5.94
N LEU A 199 -23.02 -23.44 6.67
CA LEU A 199 -21.89 -24.33 6.90
C LEU A 199 -22.30 -25.58 7.69
N ARG A 200 -21.71 -26.74 7.34
CA ARG A 200 -21.86 -27.97 8.11
C ARG A 200 -21.22 -27.82 9.49
N GLU A 201 -21.73 -28.55 10.49
CA GLU A 201 -21.25 -28.50 11.87
C GLU A 201 -19.72 -28.71 11.99
N SER A 202 -19.18 -29.68 11.25
CA SER A 202 -17.73 -29.95 11.24
C SER A 202 -16.90 -28.77 10.71
N SER A 203 -17.43 -28.01 9.75
CA SER A 203 -16.79 -26.79 9.22
C SER A 203 -16.90 -25.64 10.20
N ARG A 204 -18.07 -25.46 10.82
CA ARG A 204 -18.28 -24.46 11.89
C ARG A 204 -17.33 -24.68 13.06
N SER A 205 -17.26 -25.91 13.57
CA SER A 205 -16.35 -26.27 14.67
C SER A 205 -14.89 -25.95 14.37
N ARG A 206 -14.40 -26.30 13.17
CA ARG A 206 -13.02 -26.00 12.76
C ARG A 206 -12.75 -24.51 12.64
N LEU A 207 -13.67 -23.77 12.03
CA LEU A 207 -13.53 -22.33 11.84
C LEU A 207 -13.59 -21.58 13.19
N LEU A 208 -14.44 -22.01 14.11
CA LEU A 208 -14.48 -21.45 15.48
C LEU A 208 -13.22 -21.79 16.26
N LYS A 209 -12.68 -23.03 16.12
CA LYS A 209 -11.42 -23.40 16.73
C LYS A 209 -10.27 -22.47 16.31
N TRP A 210 -10.20 -22.14 15.01
CA TRP A 210 -9.24 -21.17 14.50
C TRP A 210 -9.52 -19.78 15.05
N PHE A 211 -10.75 -19.28 14.92
CA PHE A 211 -11.14 -17.92 15.31
C PHE A 211 -10.90 -17.65 16.81
N ASP A 212 -11.18 -18.61 17.67
CA ASP A 212 -11.06 -18.50 19.12
C ASP A 212 -9.63 -18.77 19.64
N SER A 213 -8.71 -19.18 18.78
CA SER A 213 -7.37 -19.51 19.23
C SER A 213 -6.58 -18.24 19.58
N GLY A 214 -6.17 -18.15 20.85
CA GLY A 214 -5.17 -17.19 21.31
C GLY A 214 -3.76 -17.64 20.93
N ALA A 215 -2.74 -17.00 21.49
CA ALA A 215 -1.34 -17.40 21.28
C ALA A 215 -1.10 -18.81 21.81
N LEU A 216 -0.77 -19.75 20.92
CA LEU A 216 -0.55 -21.17 21.21
C LEU A 216 0.87 -21.47 21.67
N ARG A 217 1.82 -20.63 21.31
CA ARG A 217 3.22 -20.71 21.71
C ARG A 217 3.65 -19.43 22.40
N GLN A 218 4.48 -19.58 23.41
CA GLN A 218 5.20 -18.48 24.05
C GLN A 218 6.68 -18.59 23.68
N PHE A 219 7.31 -17.43 23.53
CA PHE A 219 8.72 -17.32 23.21
C PHE A 219 9.42 -16.43 24.21
N ASP A 220 10.64 -16.79 24.60
CA ASP A 220 11.43 -16.05 25.59
C ASP A 220 11.92 -14.70 25.03
N SER A 221 11.98 -14.57 23.71
CA SER A 221 12.39 -13.36 23.02
C SER A 221 11.85 -13.29 21.59
N PRO A 222 11.76 -12.07 21.00
CA PRO A 222 11.42 -11.90 19.59
C PRO A 222 12.37 -12.66 18.65
N ASP A 223 13.67 -12.77 19.00
CA ASP A 223 14.64 -13.50 18.22
C ASP A 223 14.39 -15.01 18.23
N GLN A 224 13.95 -15.57 19.36
CA GLN A 224 13.55 -16.97 19.42
C GLN A 224 12.29 -17.20 18.58
N ALA A 225 11.30 -16.32 18.69
CA ALA A 225 10.10 -16.39 17.85
C ALA A 225 10.46 -16.37 16.36
N ARG A 226 11.34 -15.46 15.94
CA ARG A 226 11.81 -15.36 14.55
C ARG A 226 12.50 -16.65 14.11
N ARG A 227 13.46 -17.17 14.89
CA ARG A 227 14.20 -18.39 14.53
C ARG A 227 13.29 -19.62 14.36
N VAL A 228 12.19 -19.69 15.08
CA VAL A 228 11.27 -20.83 15.02
C VAL A 228 10.20 -20.61 13.96
N LEU A 229 9.53 -19.47 13.98
CA LEU A 229 8.36 -19.21 13.14
C LEU A 229 8.71 -18.85 11.70
N ASP A 230 9.91 -18.27 11.45
CA ASP A 230 10.33 -17.93 10.09
C ASP A 230 10.79 -19.14 9.25
N THR A 231 10.79 -20.34 9.83
CA THR A 231 11.15 -21.59 9.11
C THR A 231 9.95 -22.28 8.47
N MET A 232 8.74 -21.82 8.71
CA MET A 232 7.51 -22.44 8.23
C MET A 232 6.47 -21.42 7.78
N SER A 233 5.56 -21.85 6.90
CA SER A 233 4.39 -21.04 6.53
C SER A 233 3.37 -20.97 7.68
N TYR A 234 2.46 -19.98 7.60
CA TYR A 234 1.38 -19.92 8.58
C TYR A 234 0.41 -21.09 8.44
N GLU A 235 0.20 -21.62 7.24
CA GLU A 235 -0.56 -22.86 7.04
C GLU A 235 0.07 -24.06 7.74
N ASP A 236 1.40 -24.24 7.65
CA ASP A 236 2.13 -25.30 8.36
C ASP A 236 1.98 -25.15 9.88
N PHE A 237 2.07 -23.91 10.38
CA PHE A 237 1.82 -23.62 11.79
C PHE A 237 0.41 -24.05 12.22
N LEU A 238 -0.63 -23.66 11.46
CA LEU A 238 -2.01 -24.04 11.76
C LEU A 238 -2.21 -25.57 11.72
N ARG A 239 -1.58 -26.23 10.77
CA ARG A 239 -1.63 -27.70 10.66
C ARG A 239 -0.99 -28.39 11.86
N ASN A 240 0.18 -27.93 12.25
CA ASN A 240 0.96 -28.54 13.34
C ASN A 240 0.36 -28.26 14.72
N GLU A 241 -0.10 -27.04 15.00
CA GLU A 241 -0.57 -26.64 16.33
C GLU A 241 -2.07 -26.87 16.55
N LEU A 242 -2.88 -26.67 15.51
CA LEU A 242 -4.34 -26.75 15.63
C LEU A 242 -4.95 -27.96 14.92
N GLY A 243 -4.18 -28.70 14.12
CA GLY A 243 -4.72 -29.75 13.25
C GLY A 243 -5.70 -29.18 12.20
N ILE A 244 -5.57 -27.90 11.86
CA ILE A 244 -6.39 -27.22 10.87
C ILE A 244 -5.63 -27.21 9.56
N GLY A 245 -6.09 -27.97 8.59
CA GLY A 245 -5.54 -27.98 7.24
C GLY A 245 -6.12 -26.86 6.37
N GLU A 246 -5.96 -27.04 5.08
CA GLU A 246 -6.30 -26.12 3.99
C GLU A 246 -7.62 -25.33 4.17
N ALA A 247 -8.68 -25.96 4.65
CA ALA A 247 -9.98 -25.30 4.80
C ALA A 247 -10.00 -24.17 5.87
N GLY A 248 -9.17 -24.28 6.92
CA GLY A 248 -9.03 -23.19 7.92
C GLY A 248 -8.07 -22.11 7.42
N ALA A 249 -7.01 -22.54 6.74
CA ALA A 249 -6.03 -21.64 6.15
C ALA A 249 -6.67 -20.68 5.12
N ARG A 250 -7.58 -21.17 4.28
CA ARG A 250 -8.29 -20.31 3.30
C ARG A 250 -9.04 -19.15 3.91
N HIS A 251 -9.55 -19.30 5.13
CA HIS A 251 -10.19 -18.15 5.79
C HIS A 251 -9.15 -17.13 6.27
N ALA A 252 -7.98 -17.60 6.67
CA ALA A 252 -6.84 -16.73 7.00
C ALA A 252 -6.31 -15.95 5.79
N ASP A 253 -6.41 -16.53 4.59
CA ASP A 253 -5.96 -15.90 3.34
C ASP A 253 -6.69 -14.60 3.02
N LEU A 254 -7.94 -14.44 3.46
CA LEU A 254 -8.69 -13.18 3.30
C LEU A 254 -7.89 -11.98 3.81
N PHE A 255 -7.29 -12.10 4.99
CA PHE A 255 -6.50 -11.04 5.57
C PHE A 255 -5.03 -11.10 5.14
N LEU A 256 -4.37 -12.26 5.19
CA LEU A 256 -2.96 -12.39 4.85
C LEU A 256 -2.66 -11.98 3.41
N ALA A 257 -3.48 -12.44 2.45
CA ALA A 257 -3.29 -12.03 1.06
C ALA A 257 -3.56 -10.54 0.86
N SER A 258 -4.45 -9.93 1.65
CA SER A 258 -4.69 -8.49 1.64
C SER A 258 -3.59 -7.67 2.32
N ALA A 259 -2.79 -8.26 3.21
CA ALA A 259 -1.74 -7.59 3.97
C ALA A 259 -0.32 -7.92 3.48
N CYS A 260 -0.13 -9.06 2.84
CA CYS A 260 1.17 -9.59 2.39
C CYS A 260 1.21 -9.98 0.91
N GLY A 261 0.08 -9.83 0.19
CA GLY A 261 -0.04 -10.16 -1.23
C GLY A 261 -0.29 -11.63 -1.56
N LEU A 262 0.19 -12.58 -0.75
CA LEU A 262 -0.10 -14.01 -0.84
C LEU A 262 -0.69 -14.56 0.45
N GLY A 263 -1.23 -15.78 0.39
CA GLY A 263 -1.96 -16.43 1.47
C GLY A 263 -1.07 -17.16 2.49
N SER A 264 -1.73 -17.93 3.35
CA SER A 264 -1.14 -18.66 4.47
C SER A 264 -0.13 -19.73 4.06
N ASP A 265 -0.24 -20.27 2.85
CA ASP A 265 0.69 -21.24 2.27
C ASP A 265 2.05 -20.63 1.92
N ALA A 266 2.11 -19.34 1.66
CA ALA A 266 3.29 -18.61 1.21
C ALA A 266 3.89 -17.68 2.28
N VAL A 267 3.07 -17.19 3.21
CA VAL A 267 3.50 -16.21 4.23
C VAL A 267 4.10 -16.91 5.44
N SER A 268 5.27 -16.45 5.89
CA SER A 268 5.96 -16.94 7.08
C SER A 268 5.07 -16.84 8.34
N ALA A 269 5.10 -17.86 9.19
CA ALA A 269 4.43 -17.80 10.49
C ALA A 269 4.98 -16.67 11.37
N PHE A 270 6.25 -16.28 11.19
CA PHE A 270 6.79 -15.11 11.88
C PHE A 270 6.13 -13.81 11.40
N ALA A 271 5.96 -13.61 10.09
CA ALA A 271 5.23 -12.46 9.57
C ALA A 271 3.78 -12.45 10.08
N ALA A 272 3.11 -13.60 10.07
CA ALA A 272 1.76 -13.75 10.61
C ALA A 272 1.69 -13.42 12.12
N SER A 273 2.75 -13.67 12.90
CA SER A 273 2.82 -13.30 14.32
C SER A 273 2.92 -11.78 14.57
N GLN A 274 3.39 -11.03 13.59
CA GLN A 274 3.42 -9.56 13.66
C GLN A 274 2.09 -8.94 13.23
N LEU A 275 1.19 -9.75 12.71
CA LEU A 275 -0.18 -9.42 12.36
C LEU A 275 -1.13 -10.08 13.37
N PRO A 276 -2.36 -9.58 13.55
CA PRO A 276 -3.30 -10.16 14.52
C PRO A 276 -3.90 -11.49 14.02
N MET A 277 -3.03 -12.48 13.73
CA MET A 277 -3.45 -13.78 13.23
C MET A 277 -3.75 -14.78 14.37
N PRO A 278 -4.90 -15.49 14.33
CA PRO A 278 -5.25 -16.49 15.33
C PRO A 278 -4.15 -17.55 15.53
N GLY A 279 -3.96 -17.95 16.77
CA GLY A 279 -2.92 -18.93 17.16
C GLY A 279 -1.53 -18.34 17.44
N LEU A 280 -1.24 -17.15 16.93
CA LEU A 280 0.06 -16.48 17.08
C LEU A 280 -0.05 -15.15 17.83
N TYR A 281 -1.23 -14.55 17.84
CA TYR A 281 -1.44 -13.22 18.37
C TYR A 281 -2.00 -13.25 19.80
N GLY A 282 -1.38 -12.48 20.68
CA GLY A 282 -1.95 -12.15 21.97
C GLY A 282 -3.08 -11.10 21.85
N PRO A 283 -3.71 -10.72 22.94
CA PRO A 283 -4.69 -9.63 22.91
C PRO A 283 -4.06 -8.36 22.37
N ALA A 284 -4.78 -7.66 21.47
CA ALA A 284 -4.31 -6.39 20.93
C ALA A 284 -3.94 -5.43 22.07
N PRO A 285 -2.87 -4.65 21.95
CA PRO A 285 -2.52 -3.64 22.93
C PRO A 285 -3.73 -2.74 23.21
N GLU A 286 -4.02 -2.53 24.51
CA GLU A 286 -5.14 -1.69 24.92
C GLU A 286 -4.95 -0.25 24.37
N GLY A 287 -6.02 0.32 23.83
CA GLY A 287 -5.99 1.69 23.28
C GLY A 287 -5.42 1.83 21.88
N LEU A 288 -5.03 0.75 21.19
CA LEU A 288 -4.56 0.82 19.80
C LEU A 288 -5.72 1.22 18.87
N LYS A 289 -5.63 2.41 18.28
CA LYS A 289 -6.62 2.94 17.34
C LYS A 289 -6.16 2.72 15.91
N ARG A 290 -7.01 2.09 15.09
CA ARG A 290 -6.79 1.93 13.67
C ARG A 290 -7.59 3.00 12.92
N GLU A 291 -6.89 3.73 12.05
CA GLU A 291 -7.39 4.91 11.34
C GLU A 291 -7.09 4.84 9.85
N SER A 292 -7.73 5.71 9.05
CA SER A 292 -7.41 5.92 7.65
C SER A 292 -7.82 7.34 7.25
N PHE A 293 -6.90 8.11 6.64
CA PHE A 293 -7.27 9.39 6.04
C PHE A 293 -8.25 9.19 4.86
N PRO A 294 -8.89 10.25 4.36
CA PRO A 294 -9.79 10.14 3.21
C PRO A 294 -9.16 9.40 2.01
N GLY A 295 -7.94 9.77 1.64
CA GLY A 295 -7.13 9.12 0.60
C GLY A 295 -6.20 8.01 1.13
N GLY A 296 -6.50 7.42 2.29
CA GLY A 296 -5.59 6.47 2.92
C GLY A 296 -4.28 7.13 3.35
N ASN A 297 -3.17 6.42 3.21
CA ASN A 297 -1.87 6.92 3.67
C ASN A 297 -1.32 8.13 2.87
N SER A 298 -2.05 8.61 1.84
CA SER A 298 -1.75 9.89 1.18
C SER A 298 -1.71 11.07 2.16
N GLY A 299 -2.46 11.00 3.26
CA GLY A 299 -2.41 12.00 4.33
C GLY A 299 -1.01 12.16 4.93
N PHE A 300 -0.26 11.06 5.14
CA PHE A 300 1.13 11.14 5.58
C PHE A 300 2.02 11.81 4.53
N VAL A 301 1.89 11.40 3.27
CA VAL A 301 2.63 12.01 2.15
C VAL A 301 2.46 13.53 2.13
N ARG A 302 1.23 14.01 2.34
CA ARG A 302 0.89 15.43 2.39
C ARG A 302 1.54 16.15 3.58
N HIS A 303 1.59 15.52 4.74
CA HIS A 303 2.30 16.06 5.92
C HIS A 303 3.81 16.20 5.68
N PHE A 304 4.46 15.16 5.11
CA PHE A 304 5.86 15.23 4.71
C PHE A 304 6.08 16.33 3.66
N LEU A 305 5.24 16.39 2.62
CA LEU A 305 5.35 17.39 1.58
C LEU A 305 5.22 18.82 2.14
N LYS A 306 4.23 19.07 2.99
CA LYS A 306 4.03 20.38 3.63
C LYS A 306 5.23 20.80 4.48
N ARG A 307 5.90 19.84 5.13
CA ARG A 307 7.10 20.09 5.92
C ARG A 307 8.32 20.42 5.05
N LEU A 308 8.50 19.69 3.94
CA LEU A 308 9.64 19.80 3.03
C LEU A 308 9.51 20.99 2.06
N ILE A 309 8.33 21.19 1.49
CA ILE A 309 8.02 22.20 0.48
C ILE A 309 6.70 22.91 0.89
N PRO A 310 6.76 23.87 1.82
CA PRO A 310 5.54 24.47 2.42
C PRO A 310 4.56 25.04 1.41
N ASP A 311 5.03 25.59 0.29
CA ASP A 311 4.21 26.19 -0.74
C ASP A 311 3.50 25.17 -1.64
N ALA A 312 3.87 23.89 -1.53
CA ALA A 312 3.27 22.82 -2.34
C ALA A 312 1.80 22.52 -1.95
N ILE A 313 1.38 22.89 -0.75
CA ILE A 313 -0.02 22.81 -0.32
C ILE A 313 -0.44 24.17 0.22
N GLU A 314 -1.59 24.67 -0.25
CA GLU A 314 -2.13 25.97 0.20
C GLU A 314 -2.50 25.97 1.67
N GLY A 315 -2.56 27.18 2.26
CA GLY A 315 -2.98 27.37 3.64
C GLY A 315 -1.90 27.14 4.69
N GLY A 316 -2.32 26.91 5.93
CA GLY A 316 -1.47 26.75 7.10
C GLY A 316 -0.82 25.37 7.21
N ARG A 317 -0.30 25.12 8.41
CA ARG A 317 0.26 23.79 8.79
C ARG A 317 -0.74 22.99 9.66
N ASN A 318 -2.02 23.39 9.63
CA ASN A 318 -3.06 22.63 10.30
C ASN A 318 -3.45 21.39 9.47
N PHE A 319 -4.06 20.45 10.15
CA PHE A 319 -4.45 19.16 9.56
C PHE A 319 -5.43 19.34 8.38
N GLU A 320 -6.38 20.22 8.53
CA GLU A 320 -7.45 20.46 7.56
C GLU A 320 -6.90 20.96 6.22
N ASP A 321 -5.99 21.94 6.27
CA ASP A 321 -5.37 22.48 5.04
C ASP A 321 -4.48 21.41 4.38
N ILE A 322 -3.67 20.69 5.18
CA ILE A 322 -2.73 19.71 4.65
C ILE A 322 -3.46 18.58 3.94
N VAL A 323 -4.52 18.04 4.53
CA VAL A 323 -5.22 16.85 4.00
C VAL A 323 -6.23 17.21 2.91
N ALA A 324 -6.89 18.36 2.98
CA ALA A 324 -8.01 18.69 2.10
C ALA A 324 -7.65 19.62 0.92
N LYS A 325 -6.60 20.45 1.02
CA LYS A 325 -6.26 21.43 -0.03
C LYS A 325 -5.50 20.78 -1.19
N PRO A 326 -5.59 21.33 -2.43
CA PRO A 326 -4.87 20.83 -3.59
C PRO A 326 -3.34 20.90 -3.43
N ILE A 327 -2.63 19.98 -4.07
CA ILE A 327 -1.17 20.06 -4.23
C ILE A 327 -0.86 20.89 -5.47
N ARG A 328 0.01 21.89 -5.31
CA ARG A 328 0.50 22.74 -6.39
C ARG A 328 1.78 22.14 -6.98
N VAL A 329 1.66 21.47 -8.11
CA VAL A 329 2.80 20.84 -8.79
C VAL A 329 3.87 21.88 -9.17
N SER A 330 3.48 23.10 -9.56
CA SER A 330 4.40 24.20 -9.91
C SER A 330 5.26 24.69 -8.73
N ALA A 331 4.92 24.32 -7.50
CA ALA A 331 5.71 24.68 -6.32
C ALA A 331 6.77 23.62 -5.97
N LEU A 332 6.75 22.45 -6.60
CA LEU A 332 7.64 21.34 -6.22
C LEU A 332 9.10 21.54 -6.63
N ASP A 333 9.37 22.24 -7.74
CA ASP A 333 10.71 22.38 -8.33
C ASP A 333 11.09 23.86 -8.58
N ARG A 334 11.26 24.63 -7.50
CA ARG A 334 11.72 26.02 -7.58
C ARG A 334 13.20 26.14 -7.24
N PRO A 335 14.01 26.91 -8.00
CA PRO A 335 15.47 26.96 -7.84
C PRO A 335 15.99 27.28 -6.43
N ALA A 336 15.30 28.13 -5.68
CA ALA A 336 15.74 28.58 -4.35
C ALA A 336 15.39 27.62 -3.20
N GLN A 337 14.71 26.51 -3.50
CA GLN A 337 14.31 25.57 -2.46
C GLN A 337 15.44 24.61 -2.10
N PRO A 338 15.66 24.33 -0.81
CA PRO A 338 16.68 23.37 -0.38
C PRO A 338 16.31 21.90 -0.70
N VAL A 339 15.03 21.61 -0.75
CA VAL A 339 14.48 20.33 -1.20
C VAL A 339 13.58 20.60 -2.40
N ARG A 340 13.88 19.99 -3.52
CA ARG A 340 13.13 20.09 -4.79
C ARG A 340 12.63 18.72 -5.19
N MET A 341 11.55 18.68 -5.98
CA MET A 341 10.95 17.43 -6.43
C MET A 341 10.51 17.54 -7.89
N ARG A 342 10.88 16.56 -8.69
CA ARG A 342 10.44 16.41 -10.09
C ARG A 342 9.62 15.16 -10.24
N THR A 343 8.39 15.33 -10.65
CA THR A 343 7.48 14.24 -11.04
C THR A 343 7.58 13.97 -12.54
N SER A 344 7.07 12.81 -13.00
CA SER A 344 7.21 12.33 -14.38
C SER A 344 8.67 12.33 -14.84
N ALA A 345 9.59 12.04 -13.92
CA ALA A 345 11.03 12.01 -14.12
C ALA A 345 11.56 10.61 -13.80
N THR A 346 11.78 9.80 -14.83
CA THR A 346 12.21 8.41 -14.65
C THR A 346 13.72 8.32 -14.69
N VAL A 347 14.32 7.89 -13.57
CA VAL A 347 15.77 7.62 -13.50
C VAL A 347 16.11 6.35 -14.28
N LEU A 348 17.09 6.45 -15.16
CA LEU A 348 17.53 5.40 -16.07
C LEU A 348 18.91 4.85 -15.71
N HIS A 349 19.72 5.65 -15.02
CA HIS A 349 21.13 5.33 -14.77
C HIS A 349 21.59 5.99 -13.47
N VAL A 350 22.25 5.21 -12.64
CA VAL A 350 22.98 5.64 -11.45
C VAL A 350 24.30 4.88 -11.43
N GLU A 351 25.44 5.61 -11.36
CA GLU A 351 26.76 5.01 -11.39
C GLU A 351 27.76 5.95 -10.72
N HIS A 352 28.70 5.41 -9.94
CA HIS A 352 29.77 6.20 -9.37
C HIS A 352 30.72 6.74 -10.45
N ASP A 353 31.25 7.94 -10.24
CA ASP A 353 32.23 8.54 -11.14
C ASP A 353 33.64 8.00 -10.84
N GLY A 354 33.81 6.69 -11.00
CA GLY A 354 35.03 5.95 -10.69
C GLY A 354 34.79 4.78 -9.74
N ASP A 355 35.82 4.41 -8.98
CA ASP A 355 35.70 3.32 -8.00
C ASP A 355 34.74 3.71 -6.85
N PRO A 356 33.73 2.88 -6.55
CA PRO A 356 32.72 3.20 -5.53
C PRO A 356 33.27 3.48 -4.14
N GLY A 357 34.42 2.91 -3.80
CA GLY A 357 35.09 3.14 -2.50
C GLY A 357 35.78 4.49 -2.36
N THR A 358 36.07 5.16 -3.48
CA THR A 358 36.83 6.40 -3.54
C THR A 358 36.20 7.53 -4.35
N ALA A 359 35.13 7.25 -5.10
CA ALA A 359 34.44 8.23 -5.92
C ALA A 359 33.90 9.41 -5.09
N ASP A 360 34.06 10.63 -5.60
CA ASP A 360 33.53 11.85 -4.95
C ASP A 360 32.08 12.14 -5.33
N THR A 361 31.65 11.64 -6.48
CA THR A 361 30.31 11.88 -7.02
C THR A 361 29.70 10.63 -7.66
N VAL A 362 28.38 10.70 -7.87
CA VAL A 362 27.56 9.71 -8.55
C VAL A 362 26.84 10.40 -9.71
N SER A 363 26.95 9.84 -10.90
CA SER A 363 26.20 10.27 -12.07
C SER A 363 24.78 9.70 -12.04
N VAL A 364 23.79 10.57 -12.16
CA VAL A 364 22.37 10.18 -12.28
C VAL A 364 21.82 10.71 -13.59
N ILE A 365 21.24 9.84 -14.42
CA ILE A 365 20.57 10.25 -15.65
C ILE A 365 19.11 9.85 -15.58
N TYR A 366 18.24 10.80 -15.92
CA TYR A 366 16.80 10.59 -15.96
C TYR A 366 16.20 11.11 -17.26
N THR A 367 15.04 10.60 -17.64
CA THR A 367 14.24 11.13 -18.75
C THR A 367 13.00 11.84 -18.22
N ARG A 368 12.70 12.99 -18.84
CA ARG A 368 11.48 13.77 -18.58
C ARG A 368 11.04 14.44 -19.87
N ASN A 369 9.77 14.34 -20.20
CA ASN A 369 9.20 14.91 -21.45
C ASN A 369 9.92 14.47 -22.74
N GLY A 370 10.53 13.28 -22.73
CA GLY A 370 11.28 12.74 -23.88
C GLY A 370 12.74 13.21 -23.98
N GLU A 371 13.20 14.06 -23.07
CA GLU A 371 14.58 14.53 -23.02
C GLU A 371 15.38 13.79 -21.93
N TYR A 372 16.71 13.71 -22.10
CA TYR A 372 17.63 13.16 -21.11
C TYR A 372 18.31 14.29 -20.33
N HIS A 373 18.36 14.16 -19.02
CA HIS A 373 18.97 15.11 -18.10
C HIS A 373 19.99 14.40 -17.22
N GLY A 374 21.11 15.07 -16.95
CA GLY A 374 22.17 14.57 -16.10
C GLY A 374 22.24 15.30 -14.77
N ILE A 375 22.65 14.60 -13.74
CA ILE A 375 22.96 15.14 -12.42
C ILE A 375 24.28 14.55 -11.93
N LYS A 376 25.11 15.40 -11.31
CA LYS A 376 26.22 15.00 -10.46
C LYS A 376 25.77 15.14 -9.00
N ALA A 377 25.71 14.03 -8.28
CA ALA A 377 25.29 14.00 -6.89
C ALA A 377 26.45 13.59 -5.99
N LYS A 378 26.59 14.20 -4.80
CA LYS A 378 27.56 13.70 -3.80
C LYS A 378 27.11 12.35 -3.23
N ALA A 379 25.80 12.13 -3.12
CA ALA A 379 25.23 10.88 -2.66
C ALA A 379 23.84 10.63 -3.27
N VAL A 380 23.44 9.35 -3.34
CA VAL A 380 22.13 8.93 -3.89
C VAL A 380 21.43 7.98 -2.93
N VAL A 381 20.16 8.24 -2.64
CA VAL A 381 19.27 7.28 -2.00
C VAL A 381 18.35 6.66 -3.04
N MET A 382 18.50 5.36 -3.28
CA MET A 382 17.57 4.56 -4.08
C MET A 382 16.37 4.18 -3.22
N ALA A 383 15.31 4.99 -3.28
CA ALA A 383 14.06 4.77 -2.56
C ALA A 383 13.02 4.09 -3.46
N THR A 384 13.46 3.08 -4.21
CA THR A 384 12.68 2.29 -5.17
C THR A 384 12.73 0.82 -4.80
N GLY A 385 11.75 0.05 -5.29
CA GLY A 385 11.73 -1.38 -5.04
C GLY A 385 12.88 -2.13 -5.71
N SER A 386 13.29 -3.24 -5.08
CA SER A 386 14.39 -4.09 -5.51
C SER A 386 14.23 -4.64 -6.93
N TRP A 387 13.00 -4.75 -7.45
CA TRP A 387 12.73 -5.18 -8.83
C TRP A 387 13.26 -4.22 -9.92
N MET A 388 13.53 -2.94 -9.58
CA MET A 388 14.08 -1.96 -10.52
C MET A 388 15.54 -1.62 -10.28
N THR A 389 16.02 -1.74 -9.06
CA THR A 389 17.38 -1.37 -8.64
C THR A 389 18.47 -1.93 -9.54
N PRO A 390 18.48 -3.25 -9.92
CA PRO A 390 19.53 -3.82 -10.78
C PRO A 390 19.56 -3.26 -12.20
N TYR A 391 18.48 -2.65 -12.67
CA TYR A 391 18.40 -2.05 -14.01
C TYR A 391 18.83 -0.59 -14.02
N VAL A 392 18.84 0.05 -12.85
CA VAL A 392 19.15 1.49 -12.69
C VAL A 392 20.58 1.69 -12.20
N VAL A 393 21.01 0.95 -11.16
CA VAL A 393 22.36 1.06 -10.58
C VAL A 393 23.32 0.17 -11.38
N ARG A 394 24.22 0.78 -12.15
CA ARG A 394 25.05 0.07 -13.14
C ARG A 394 26.18 -0.72 -12.50
N ASP A 395 26.80 -0.16 -11.51
CA ASP A 395 27.91 -0.74 -10.75
C ASP A 395 27.47 -1.47 -9.46
N LEU A 396 26.19 -1.92 -9.43
CA LEU A 396 25.63 -2.64 -8.28
C LEU A 396 26.40 -3.93 -8.02
N PRO A 397 26.88 -4.21 -6.79
CA PRO A 397 27.60 -5.44 -6.46
C PRO A 397 26.74 -6.69 -6.66
N ASP A 398 27.37 -7.82 -6.99
CA ASP A 398 26.68 -9.09 -7.21
C ASP A 398 25.84 -9.51 -6.00
N ALA A 399 26.37 -9.36 -4.79
CA ALA A 399 25.62 -9.66 -3.55
C ALA A 399 24.32 -8.85 -3.44
N HIS A 400 24.32 -7.58 -3.87
CA HIS A 400 23.11 -6.77 -3.91
C HIS A 400 22.16 -7.20 -5.02
N ARG A 401 22.68 -7.61 -6.19
CA ARG A 401 21.87 -8.16 -7.29
C ARG A 401 21.16 -9.45 -6.88
N GLU A 402 21.88 -10.35 -6.23
CA GLU A 402 21.33 -11.59 -5.68
C GLU A 402 20.27 -11.30 -4.61
N ALA A 403 20.54 -10.34 -3.72
CA ALA A 403 19.59 -9.93 -2.70
C ALA A 403 18.30 -9.34 -3.33
N CYS A 404 18.42 -8.49 -4.36
CA CYS A 404 17.27 -7.97 -5.10
C CYS A 404 16.44 -9.09 -5.75
N ALA A 405 17.10 -10.10 -6.31
CA ALA A 405 16.44 -11.23 -6.97
C ALA A 405 15.70 -12.16 -6.00
N ALA A 406 16.06 -12.14 -4.73
CA ALA A 406 15.43 -12.96 -3.70
C ALA A 406 14.07 -12.42 -3.21
N PHE A 407 13.74 -11.17 -3.49
CA PHE A 407 12.44 -10.61 -3.12
C PHE A 407 11.33 -11.12 -4.04
N ILE A 408 10.23 -11.54 -3.46
CA ILE A 408 9.02 -11.98 -4.17
C ILE A 408 7.97 -10.87 -4.05
N HIS A 409 7.54 -10.30 -5.18
CA HIS A 409 6.59 -9.19 -5.20
C HIS A 409 5.25 -9.65 -5.75
N ALA A 410 4.21 -9.56 -4.93
CA ALA A 410 2.86 -9.90 -5.31
C ALA A 410 2.14 -8.71 -5.97
N PRO A 411 1.35 -8.96 -7.02
CA PRO A 411 0.47 -7.96 -7.63
C PRO A 411 -0.78 -7.73 -6.80
N PHE A 412 -1.39 -6.55 -6.96
CA PHE A 412 -2.61 -6.17 -6.26
C PHE A 412 -3.50 -5.25 -7.10
N LEU A 413 -4.80 -5.32 -6.93
CA LEU A 413 -5.76 -4.39 -7.51
C LEU A 413 -6.61 -3.74 -6.43
N VAL A 414 -6.60 -2.40 -6.40
CA VAL A 414 -7.60 -1.63 -5.67
C VAL A 414 -8.54 -0.98 -6.67
N ALA A 415 -9.79 -1.46 -6.74
CA ALA A 415 -10.80 -0.87 -7.60
C ALA A 415 -11.72 0.02 -6.76
N ASN A 416 -11.69 1.32 -7.03
CA ASN A 416 -12.58 2.29 -6.41
C ASN A 416 -13.77 2.57 -7.31
N ILE A 417 -14.96 2.31 -6.81
CA ILE A 417 -16.23 2.49 -7.52
C ILE A 417 -16.96 3.64 -6.84
N ALA A 418 -17.13 4.73 -7.58
CA ALA A 418 -17.98 5.83 -7.13
C ALA A 418 -19.44 5.46 -7.38
N LEU A 419 -20.20 5.38 -6.31
CA LEU A 419 -21.63 5.08 -6.33
C LEU A 419 -22.45 6.36 -6.19
N THR A 420 -23.59 6.45 -6.87
CA THR A 420 -24.56 7.54 -6.69
C THR A 420 -25.37 7.38 -5.41
N ASN A 421 -25.52 6.15 -4.93
CA ASN A 421 -26.19 5.75 -3.69
C ASN A 421 -25.72 4.35 -3.28
N TRP A 422 -26.00 3.95 -2.03
CA TRP A 422 -25.65 2.62 -1.52
C TRP A 422 -26.82 1.94 -0.76
N ARG A 423 -28.07 2.20 -1.22
CA ARG A 423 -29.31 1.66 -0.66
C ARG A 423 -29.30 0.14 -0.54
N PHE A 424 -28.68 -0.54 -1.50
CA PHE A 424 -28.58 -2.00 -1.52
C PHE A 424 -27.75 -2.55 -0.34
N LEU A 425 -26.66 -1.89 0.05
CA LEU A 425 -25.89 -2.27 1.24
C LEU A 425 -26.69 -1.99 2.52
N HIS A 426 -27.34 -0.83 2.59
CA HIS A 426 -28.21 -0.48 3.71
C HIS A 426 -29.36 -1.49 3.88
N LYS A 427 -30.02 -1.90 2.79
CA LYS A 427 -31.09 -2.91 2.81
C LYS A 427 -30.61 -4.27 3.34
N LEU A 428 -29.36 -4.64 3.05
CA LEU A 428 -28.73 -5.87 3.55
C LEU A 428 -28.22 -5.73 5.00
N GLY A 429 -28.17 -4.52 5.55
CA GLY A 429 -27.63 -4.27 6.89
C GLY A 429 -26.11 -4.42 6.99
N ILE A 430 -25.39 -4.15 5.92
CA ILE A 430 -23.93 -4.33 5.83
C ILE A 430 -23.23 -3.09 5.29
N SER A 431 -21.97 -2.91 5.69
CA SER A 431 -21.04 -1.91 5.13
C SER A 431 -19.84 -2.56 4.46
N ALA A 432 -19.64 -3.85 4.68
CA ALA A 432 -18.62 -4.67 4.05
C ALA A 432 -19.18 -6.03 3.63
N ALA A 433 -18.68 -6.57 2.54
CA ALA A 433 -19.07 -7.85 2.00
C ALA A 433 -17.85 -8.75 1.79
N ILE A 434 -17.99 -10.03 2.10
CA ILE A 434 -17.01 -11.09 1.87
C ILE A 434 -17.71 -12.22 1.13
N TRP A 435 -17.03 -12.87 0.19
CA TRP A 435 -17.55 -14.01 -0.55
C TRP A 435 -16.43 -14.95 -0.97
N ASP A 436 -16.75 -16.22 -1.22
CA ASP A 436 -15.78 -17.17 -1.77
C ASP A 436 -15.49 -16.84 -3.24
N ARG A 437 -14.22 -16.89 -3.63
CA ARG A 437 -13.82 -16.75 -5.03
C ARG A 437 -14.37 -17.92 -5.83
N GLN A 438 -15.13 -17.62 -6.87
CA GLN A 438 -15.68 -18.60 -7.79
C GLN A 438 -14.95 -18.53 -9.13
N GLU A 439 -15.03 -19.60 -9.91
CA GLU A 439 -14.34 -19.73 -11.20
C GLU A 439 -14.61 -18.55 -12.14
N ASP A 440 -15.87 -18.10 -12.24
CA ASP A 440 -16.27 -16.93 -13.04
C ASP A 440 -16.41 -15.63 -12.24
N GLY A 441 -16.04 -15.62 -10.96
CA GLY A 441 -16.20 -14.50 -10.06
C GLY A 441 -15.01 -13.54 -10.10
N PHE A 442 -15.18 -12.39 -9.40
CA PHE A 442 -14.13 -11.41 -9.22
C PHE A 442 -13.98 -11.02 -7.75
N GLY A 443 -12.72 -10.99 -7.29
CA GLY A 443 -12.40 -10.59 -5.93
C GLY A 443 -13.00 -11.53 -4.87
N PHE A 444 -12.96 -11.11 -3.63
CA PHE A 444 -13.55 -11.83 -2.50
C PHE A 444 -14.07 -10.87 -1.42
N THR A 445 -13.85 -9.56 -1.56
CA THR A 445 -14.29 -8.56 -0.60
C THR A 445 -14.46 -7.18 -1.22
N CYS A 446 -15.39 -6.41 -0.65
CA CYS A 446 -15.51 -4.97 -0.87
C CYS A 446 -16.12 -4.29 0.35
N ASN A 447 -15.88 -3.00 0.51
CA ASN A 447 -16.52 -2.22 1.57
C ASN A 447 -16.66 -0.74 1.20
N ILE A 448 -17.58 -0.07 1.90
CA ILE A 448 -17.61 1.37 2.08
C ILE A 448 -16.95 1.71 3.42
N ARG A 449 -16.13 2.76 3.45
CA ARG A 449 -15.45 3.19 4.67
C ARG A 449 -16.28 4.19 5.45
N ASN A 450 -16.02 4.30 6.76
CA ASN A 450 -16.55 5.41 7.55
C ASN A 450 -15.92 6.72 7.04
N PRO A 451 -16.71 7.71 6.58
CA PRO A 451 -16.15 8.96 6.07
C PRO A 451 -15.51 9.80 7.17
N MET A 452 -14.21 10.10 7.02
CA MET A 452 -13.51 11.06 7.88
C MET A 452 -13.89 12.48 7.48
N GLN A 453 -14.12 13.34 8.47
CA GLN A 453 -14.39 14.77 8.31
C GLN A 453 -13.09 15.55 8.46
N VAL A 454 -12.77 16.40 7.49
CA VAL A 454 -11.53 17.19 7.48
C VAL A 454 -11.83 18.62 6.98
N GLY A 455 -11.95 19.56 7.90
CA GLY A 455 -12.31 20.94 7.56
C GLY A 455 -13.59 21.01 6.74
N ASP A 456 -13.52 21.63 5.54
CA ASP A 456 -14.66 21.74 4.62
C ASP A 456 -14.96 20.42 3.87
N TYR A 457 -14.08 19.42 3.93
CA TYR A 457 -14.35 18.09 3.38
C TYR A 457 -15.26 17.31 4.33
N GLN A 458 -16.53 17.26 4.00
CA GLN A 458 -17.61 16.71 4.82
C GLN A 458 -18.44 15.68 4.03
N PRO A 459 -17.82 14.53 3.61
CA PRO A 459 -18.51 13.57 2.76
C PRO A 459 -19.75 13.00 3.45
N PRO A 460 -20.82 12.70 2.70
CA PRO A 460 -22.06 12.23 3.28
C PRO A 460 -21.93 10.78 3.80
N LEU A 461 -22.73 10.46 4.83
CA LEU A 461 -22.99 9.08 5.26
C LEU A 461 -24.52 8.86 5.27
N ASP A 462 -25.08 8.73 4.08
CA ASP A 462 -26.51 8.55 3.83
C ASP A 462 -26.69 7.58 2.66
N PRO A 463 -27.51 6.53 2.78
CA PRO A 463 -27.76 5.56 1.70
C PRO A 463 -28.25 6.16 0.39
N ASP A 464 -28.86 7.33 0.42
CA ASP A 464 -29.37 8.06 -0.75
C ASP A 464 -28.34 9.00 -1.38
N LYS A 465 -27.12 9.04 -0.83
CA LYS A 465 -26.02 9.92 -1.25
C LYS A 465 -24.83 9.14 -1.80
N PRO A 466 -23.98 9.82 -2.60
CA PRO A 466 -22.79 9.20 -3.16
C PRO A 466 -21.78 8.72 -2.10
N ILE A 467 -21.08 7.61 -2.44
CA ILE A 467 -19.98 7.07 -1.64
C ILE A 467 -19.00 6.30 -2.53
N VAL A 468 -17.78 6.03 -2.03
CA VAL A 468 -16.84 5.12 -2.68
C VAL A 468 -16.96 3.73 -2.08
N LEU A 469 -17.21 2.74 -2.93
CA LEU A 469 -17.08 1.31 -2.64
C LEU A 469 -15.73 0.83 -3.18
N SER A 470 -14.92 0.18 -2.36
CA SER A 470 -13.61 -0.32 -2.79
C SER A 470 -13.58 -1.84 -2.78
N PHE A 471 -13.12 -2.41 -3.91
CA PHE A 471 -12.65 -3.80 -3.98
C PHE A 471 -11.15 -3.79 -3.69
N TYR A 472 -10.73 -4.58 -2.71
CA TYR A 472 -9.34 -4.72 -2.30
C TYR A 472 -8.90 -6.14 -2.61
N THR A 473 -8.20 -6.33 -3.76
CA THR A 473 -8.13 -7.64 -4.42
C THR A 473 -6.68 -8.10 -4.63
N PRO A 474 -6.18 -9.06 -3.84
CA PRO A 474 -4.95 -9.78 -4.11
C PRO A 474 -5.14 -10.80 -5.25
N PHE A 475 -4.02 -11.19 -5.86
CA PHE A 475 -3.96 -12.26 -6.86
C PHE A 475 -3.10 -13.39 -6.29
N HIS A 476 -3.73 -14.40 -5.73
CA HIS A 476 -3.05 -15.55 -5.16
C HIS A 476 -3.68 -16.86 -5.64
N SER A 477 -2.89 -17.89 -5.72
CA SER A 477 -3.27 -19.24 -6.18
C SER A 477 -2.67 -20.27 -5.23
N PRO A 478 -3.30 -20.49 -4.05
CA PRO A 478 -2.77 -21.35 -3.02
C PRO A 478 -2.38 -22.76 -3.52
N GLY A 479 -1.28 -23.30 -3.00
CA GLY A 479 -0.75 -24.59 -3.38
C GLY A 479 0.25 -24.56 -4.53
N LEU A 480 0.48 -23.41 -5.18
CA LEU A 480 1.58 -23.20 -6.12
C LEU A 480 2.77 -22.55 -5.41
N GLU A 481 3.97 -22.75 -5.97
CA GLU A 481 5.16 -22.02 -5.50
C GLU A 481 4.94 -20.50 -5.52
N PRO A 482 5.39 -19.75 -4.50
CA PRO A 482 5.12 -18.30 -4.37
C PRO A 482 5.52 -17.50 -5.60
N THR A 483 6.65 -17.82 -6.23
CA THR A 483 7.11 -17.18 -7.48
C THR A 483 6.17 -17.41 -8.65
N THR A 484 5.57 -18.59 -8.73
CA THR A 484 4.56 -18.95 -9.74
C THR A 484 3.25 -18.21 -9.48
N GLN A 485 2.79 -18.16 -8.23
CA GLN A 485 1.58 -17.43 -7.85
C GLN A 485 1.67 -15.96 -8.30
N VAL A 486 2.77 -15.26 -7.96
CA VAL A 486 2.92 -13.84 -8.30
C VAL A 486 3.08 -13.60 -9.80
N ALA A 487 3.71 -14.53 -10.54
CA ALA A 487 3.85 -14.42 -11.98
C ALA A 487 2.48 -14.54 -12.69
N LEU A 488 1.67 -15.53 -12.31
CA LEU A 488 0.31 -15.71 -12.83
C LEU A 488 -0.58 -14.50 -12.48
N GLY A 489 -0.55 -14.08 -11.22
CA GLY A 489 -1.32 -12.92 -10.77
C GLY A 489 -0.96 -11.63 -11.50
N ARG A 490 0.33 -11.40 -11.76
CA ARG A 490 0.79 -10.23 -12.51
C ARG A 490 0.39 -10.30 -13.98
N ALA A 491 0.42 -11.48 -14.59
CA ALA A 491 -0.05 -11.69 -15.95
C ALA A 491 -1.56 -11.41 -16.06
N GLU A 492 -2.37 -11.89 -15.10
CA GLU A 492 -3.81 -11.57 -15.03
C GLU A 492 -4.04 -10.07 -14.84
N LEU A 493 -3.37 -9.46 -13.85
CA LEU A 493 -3.55 -8.04 -13.52
C LEU A 493 -3.28 -7.12 -14.71
N LEU A 494 -2.18 -7.34 -15.41
CA LEU A 494 -1.73 -6.46 -16.49
C LEU A 494 -2.31 -6.86 -17.86
N GLY A 495 -2.59 -8.15 -18.08
CA GLY A 495 -3.17 -8.66 -19.31
C GLY A 495 -4.68 -8.43 -19.46
N THR A 496 -5.37 -8.15 -18.35
CA THR A 496 -6.82 -7.89 -18.37
C THR A 496 -7.10 -6.43 -18.69
N SER A 497 -7.90 -6.16 -19.73
CA SER A 497 -8.25 -4.80 -20.14
C SER A 497 -9.15 -4.11 -19.11
N TYR A 498 -9.19 -2.75 -19.16
CA TYR A 498 -10.12 -1.98 -18.31
C TYR A 498 -11.58 -2.45 -18.51
N ALA A 499 -12.02 -2.57 -19.74
CA ALA A 499 -13.39 -2.99 -20.05
C ALA A 499 -13.70 -4.41 -19.56
N ALA A 500 -12.70 -5.31 -19.52
CA ALA A 500 -12.89 -6.65 -18.96
C ALA A 500 -13.04 -6.60 -17.43
N TYR A 501 -12.22 -5.81 -16.73
CA TYR A 501 -12.38 -5.58 -15.28
C TYR A 501 -13.72 -4.92 -14.95
N GLU A 502 -14.12 -3.88 -15.70
CA GLU A 502 -15.42 -3.21 -15.51
C GLU A 502 -16.58 -4.21 -15.59
N ARG A 503 -16.59 -5.10 -16.61
CA ARG A 503 -17.61 -6.16 -16.73
C ARG A 503 -17.55 -7.15 -15.57
N ARG A 504 -16.36 -7.65 -15.20
CA ARG A 504 -16.21 -8.64 -14.11
C ARG A 504 -16.68 -8.07 -12.78
N ILE A 505 -16.28 -6.84 -12.45
CA ILE A 505 -16.68 -6.15 -11.23
C ILE A 505 -18.19 -5.90 -11.21
N THR A 506 -18.74 -5.37 -12.30
CA THR A 506 -20.18 -5.08 -12.41
C THR A 506 -21.00 -6.37 -12.31
N SER A 507 -20.59 -7.45 -12.97
CA SER A 507 -21.25 -8.76 -12.88
C SER A 507 -21.20 -9.32 -11.47
N GLN A 508 -20.04 -9.20 -10.78
CA GLN A 508 -19.90 -9.63 -9.38
C GLN A 508 -20.81 -8.82 -8.46
N MET A 509 -20.86 -7.50 -8.61
CA MET A 509 -21.76 -6.65 -7.83
C MET A 509 -23.23 -6.98 -8.07
N LEU A 510 -23.61 -7.23 -9.34
CA LEU A 510 -24.97 -7.61 -9.68
C LEU A 510 -25.36 -8.95 -9.05
N ARG A 511 -24.45 -9.91 -9.03
CA ARG A 511 -24.65 -11.20 -8.37
C ARG A 511 -24.85 -11.06 -6.86
N LEU A 512 -24.04 -10.23 -6.22
CA LEU A 512 -24.09 -9.99 -4.77
C LEU A 512 -25.30 -9.15 -4.37
N PHE A 513 -25.57 -8.08 -5.07
CA PHE A 513 -26.43 -7.00 -4.61
C PHE A 513 -27.68 -6.79 -5.48
N GLY A 514 -27.81 -7.48 -6.61
CA GLY A 514 -28.95 -7.31 -7.52
C GLY A 514 -30.29 -7.58 -6.85
N SER A 515 -30.41 -8.64 -6.03
CA SER A 515 -31.62 -8.95 -5.25
C SER A 515 -31.93 -7.88 -4.19
N ALA A 516 -30.94 -7.12 -3.76
CA ALA A 516 -31.12 -5.99 -2.85
C ALA A 516 -31.46 -4.68 -3.57
N GLY A 517 -31.46 -4.66 -4.92
CA GLY A 517 -31.85 -3.52 -5.73
C GLY A 517 -30.70 -2.78 -6.39
N PHE A 518 -29.49 -3.33 -6.42
CA PHE A 518 -28.38 -2.73 -7.16
C PHE A 518 -28.63 -2.78 -8.68
N GLU A 519 -28.52 -1.62 -9.34
CA GLU A 519 -28.65 -1.43 -10.78
C GLU A 519 -27.42 -0.71 -11.34
N PRO A 520 -26.48 -1.40 -12.03
CA PRO A 520 -25.20 -0.81 -12.44
C PRO A 520 -25.31 0.51 -13.21
N THR A 521 -26.29 0.59 -14.12
CA THR A 521 -26.49 1.78 -14.98
C THR A 521 -27.02 3.01 -14.23
N LYS A 522 -27.55 2.83 -13.03
CA LYS A 522 -28.09 3.90 -12.18
C LYS A 522 -27.17 4.22 -11.02
N ASP A 523 -26.56 3.18 -10.44
CA ASP A 523 -25.87 3.29 -9.16
C ASP A 523 -24.37 3.53 -9.31
N VAL A 524 -23.75 3.18 -10.47
CA VAL A 524 -22.31 3.38 -10.71
C VAL A 524 -22.08 4.67 -11.47
N ALA A 525 -21.41 5.63 -10.83
CA ALA A 525 -20.99 6.89 -11.44
C ALA A 525 -19.61 6.83 -12.10
N GLY A 526 -18.69 6.03 -11.54
CA GLY A 526 -17.33 5.90 -12.05
C GLY A 526 -16.58 4.72 -11.45
N LEU A 527 -15.50 4.32 -12.13
CA LEU A 527 -14.64 3.22 -11.71
C LEU A 527 -13.18 3.59 -12.01
N ILE A 528 -12.32 3.53 -11.01
CA ILE A 528 -10.86 3.64 -11.16
C ILE A 528 -10.21 2.33 -10.72
N LEU A 529 -9.35 1.81 -11.59
CA LEU A 529 -8.57 0.60 -11.34
C LEU A 529 -7.13 0.99 -10.99
N ASN A 530 -6.72 0.76 -9.76
CA ASN A 530 -5.35 0.99 -9.32
C ASN A 530 -4.61 -0.34 -9.37
N ARG A 531 -3.82 -0.54 -10.43
CA ARG A 531 -3.09 -1.78 -10.71
C ARG A 531 -1.67 -1.67 -10.19
N TRP A 532 -1.30 -2.51 -9.25
CA TRP A 532 0.01 -2.57 -8.64
C TRP A 532 0.69 -3.89 -9.01
N GLY A 533 1.60 -3.88 -9.96
CA GLY A 533 2.30 -5.09 -10.41
C GLY A 533 3.28 -5.65 -9.36
N HIS A 534 3.73 -4.79 -8.44
CA HIS A 534 4.69 -5.10 -7.36
C HIS A 534 4.21 -4.42 -6.07
N ALA A 535 2.99 -4.75 -5.60
CA ALA A 535 2.37 -4.10 -4.46
C ALA A 535 3.00 -4.51 -3.14
N TYR A 536 3.12 -5.81 -2.91
CA TYR A 536 3.63 -6.34 -1.65
C TYR A 536 4.90 -7.15 -1.86
N SER A 537 5.90 -6.92 -1.03
CA SER A 537 6.94 -7.91 -0.80
C SER A 537 6.36 -9.02 0.07
N VAL A 538 6.41 -10.25 -0.40
CA VAL A 538 5.89 -11.40 0.33
C VAL A 538 6.92 -11.83 1.39
N PRO A 539 6.58 -11.78 2.69
CA PRO A 539 7.48 -12.26 3.73
C PRO A 539 7.37 -13.80 3.85
N TYR A 540 7.99 -14.49 2.92
CA TYR A 540 8.00 -15.96 2.86
C TYR A 540 8.88 -16.60 3.97
N PRO A 541 8.77 -17.90 4.26
CA PRO A 541 9.63 -18.58 5.21
C PRO A 541 11.11 -18.40 4.88
N GLY A 542 11.90 -17.89 5.83
CA GLY A 542 13.31 -17.52 5.66
C GLY A 542 13.55 -16.05 5.27
N PHE A 543 12.52 -15.26 5.06
CA PHE A 543 12.65 -13.85 4.70
C PHE A 543 13.39 -13.02 5.75
N TYR A 544 13.15 -13.30 7.04
CA TYR A 544 13.73 -12.54 8.15
C TYR A 544 15.07 -13.11 8.64
N GLY A 545 15.29 -14.41 8.52
CA GLY A 545 16.48 -15.11 9.01
C GLY A 545 17.53 -15.39 7.95
N GLY A 546 17.11 -15.51 6.70
CA GLY A 546 17.94 -15.99 5.59
C GLY A 546 18.28 -17.48 5.70
N ALA A 547 18.47 -18.13 4.56
CA ALA A 547 18.81 -19.56 4.51
C ALA A 547 20.16 -19.88 5.19
N ASN A 548 21.11 -18.94 5.17
CA ASN A 548 22.47 -19.06 5.71
C ASN A 548 22.76 -18.06 6.84
N GLY A 549 21.72 -17.54 7.50
CA GLY A 549 21.86 -16.60 8.61
C GLY A 549 22.01 -15.12 8.18
N THR A 550 22.02 -14.82 6.86
CA THR A 550 21.96 -13.44 6.34
C THR A 550 20.75 -13.32 5.44
N ALA A 551 19.81 -12.47 5.82
CA ALA A 551 18.62 -12.23 5.03
C ALA A 551 18.91 -11.27 3.85
N PRO A 552 18.28 -11.45 2.67
CA PRO A 552 18.45 -10.55 1.52
C PRO A 552 18.23 -9.07 1.86
N ARG A 553 17.26 -8.79 2.72
CA ARG A 553 16.97 -7.43 3.21
C ARG A 553 18.14 -6.81 3.99
N ASP A 554 18.91 -7.60 4.72
CA ASP A 554 20.06 -7.11 5.50
C ASP A 554 21.22 -6.72 4.57
N THR A 555 21.41 -7.45 3.47
CA THR A 555 22.35 -7.08 2.41
C THR A 555 21.97 -5.74 1.77
N LEU A 556 20.69 -5.56 1.41
CA LEU A 556 20.20 -4.30 0.81
C LEU A 556 20.18 -3.12 1.78
N ARG A 557 20.22 -3.35 3.09
CA ARG A 557 20.41 -2.29 4.08
C ARG A 557 21.84 -1.76 4.12
N GLY A 558 22.81 -2.48 3.57
CA GLY A 558 24.18 -1.99 3.37
C GLY A 558 24.24 -0.98 2.23
N SER A 559 24.99 0.13 2.42
CA SER A 559 25.28 1.06 1.32
C SER A 559 26.36 0.50 0.40
N HIS A 560 26.31 0.92 -0.86
CA HIS A 560 27.36 0.72 -1.85
C HIS A 560 28.01 2.05 -2.17
N GLY A 561 29.20 2.32 -1.62
CA GLY A 561 29.85 3.62 -1.75
C GLY A 561 28.92 4.77 -1.35
N ARG A 562 28.62 5.65 -2.29
CA ARG A 562 27.75 6.82 -2.14
C ARG A 562 26.28 6.54 -2.52
N VAL A 563 25.90 5.29 -2.67
CA VAL A 563 24.53 4.88 -2.95
C VAL A 563 24.00 4.04 -1.79
N ALA A 564 22.87 4.45 -1.20
CA ALA A 564 22.16 3.69 -0.17
C ALA A 564 20.75 3.33 -0.66
N PHE A 565 20.19 2.24 -0.13
CA PHE A 565 18.92 1.68 -0.56
C PHE A 565 17.89 1.80 0.56
N ALA A 566 16.67 2.20 0.22
CA ALA A 566 15.58 2.39 1.16
C ALA A 566 14.24 2.04 0.52
N HIS A 567 13.52 1.09 1.08
CA HIS A 567 12.17 0.76 0.64
C HIS A 567 11.39 0.07 1.76
N SER A 568 10.06 0.17 1.74
CA SER A 568 9.19 -0.50 2.70
C SER A 568 9.34 -2.02 2.72
N GLU A 569 9.76 -2.64 1.60
CA GLU A 569 10.00 -4.09 1.50
C GLU A 569 11.08 -4.61 2.45
N LEU A 570 12.03 -3.75 2.85
CA LEU A 570 13.12 -4.14 3.76
C LEU A 570 12.63 -4.45 5.17
N ASP A 571 11.45 -3.98 5.55
CA ASP A 571 10.82 -4.33 6.83
C ASP A 571 10.06 -5.68 6.77
N GLY A 572 9.61 -6.08 5.60
CA GLY A 572 8.83 -7.30 5.36
C GLY A 572 7.33 -7.08 5.47
N LEU A 573 6.86 -6.34 6.48
CA LEU A 573 5.49 -5.85 6.56
C LEU A 573 5.47 -4.37 6.20
N GLN A 574 4.94 -4.07 5.03
CA GLN A 574 5.02 -2.75 4.43
C GLN A 574 4.06 -1.75 5.09
N HIS A 575 4.62 -0.84 5.91
CA HIS A 575 3.91 0.24 6.57
C HIS A 575 4.59 1.58 6.32
N TRP A 576 3.85 2.68 6.44
CA TRP A 576 4.33 4.04 6.18
C TRP A 576 5.50 4.45 7.10
N GLY A 577 5.40 4.16 8.40
CA GLY A 577 6.40 4.54 9.41
C GLY A 577 7.73 3.82 9.21
N PRO A 578 7.76 2.47 9.21
CA PRO A 578 8.95 1.70 8.87
C PRO A 578 9.56 2.09 7.52
N ALA A 579 8.75 2.40 6.50
CA ALA A 579 9.26 2.89 5.22
C ALA A 579 10.00 4.23 5.36
N ALA A 580 9.44 5.18 6.10
CA ALA A 580 10.10 6.47 6.38
C ALA A 580 11.39 6.28 7.20
N ASP A 581 11.41 5.32 8.14
CA ASP A 581 12.60 4.98 8.93
C ASP A 581 13.71 4.34 8.07
N GLU A 582 13.37 3.51 7.08
CA GLU A 582 14.35 3.00 6.12
C GLU A 582 14.97 4.14 5.31
N GLY A 583 14.19 5.15 4.92
CA GLY A 583 14.71 6.36 4.28
C GLY A 583 15.68 7.13 5.17
N ARG A 584 15.32 7.33 6.45
CA ARG A 584 16.18 7.98 7.44
C ARG A 584 17.48 7.20 7.67
N ARG A 585 17.42 5.87 7.76
CA ARG A 585 18.60 5.01 7.88
C ARG A 585 19.52 5.17 6.67
N ALA A 586 18.99 5.11 5.46
CA ALA A 586 19.75 5.25 4.23
C ALA A 586 20.46 6.62 4.15
N PHE A 587 19.76 7.71 4.48
CA PHE A 587 20.37 9.04 4.58
C PHE A 587 21.50 9.05 5.61
N SER A 588 21.28 8.47 6.81
CA SER A 588 22.30 8.47 7.87
C SER A 588 23.59 7.77 7.47
N GLN A 589 23.53 6.76 6.61
CA GLN A 589 24.72 6.08 6.07
C GLN A 589 25.54 6.95 5.13
N LEU A 590 24.90 7.94 4.48
CA LEU A 590 25.51 8.83 3.49
C LEU A 590 25.85 10.20 4.05
N SER A 591 25.47 10.53 5.28
CA SER A 591 25.58 11.88 5.86
C SER A 591 27.00 12.43 5.87
N ASN A 592 28.03 11.57 6.01
CA ASN A 592 29.44 11.98 5.96
C ASN A 592 29.94 12.28 4.54
N ALA A 593 29.20 11.88 3.52
CA ALA A 593 29.54 12.10 2.11
C ALA A 593 28.89 13.38 1.54
N ILE A 594 27.96 13.98 2.27
CA ILE A 594 27.17 15.16 1.93
C ILE A 594 27.68 16.37 2.72
#